data_916b1016215b4077e685654e36d5a0bf
#
_entry.id   916b1016215b4077e685654e36d5a0bf
#
_cell.length_a   1.000
_cell.length_b   1.000
_cell.length_c   1.000
_cell.angle_alpha   90.00
_cell.angle_beta   90.00
_cell.angle_gamma   90.00
#
_symmetry.space_group_name_H-M   'P 1'
#
loop_
_entity.id
_entity.type
_entity.pdbx_description
1 polymer ?
#
loop_
_entity_poly.entity_id
_entity_poly.type
_entity_poly.pdbx_seq_one_letter_code
_entity_poly.pdbx_strand_id
1 'polypeptide(L)'
;MALYDTDDEQEKVVLVGVELNPLDDCEKSLEELAELAKTAGAVTVGKMIQPRDSFHPATYIGKGKLEELRLMIDELGATGIICDDELSPAQLRNLEDVLNTKIMDRTMVILDIFAARASSSEGKIQVEMAQLKYRSTRLAGLGTTLSRLGGGIGTRGPGEKKIETDRRIIRDRIAHLSGELKEIKSHRDVQRQNRQDSSTPVAAIVGYTNAGKSTLLNRLTDAGVLSEDKLFATLDPTTRALTLPNKEKVLMTDTVGFIRKLPHNLIEAFKSTLEEAKYADMIIHVVDCSNDDYERHMATVYETLKQLDVGDKPIITLFNKCDKYGELPILKDSKADYVENISARTGVGIDKFLEDVQDIILKSRIRIERVFPYSDAGKIQLIREYGQLESEEYTQEGISVKGYVPAWVGG
;
A
#
# COMPACT_ATOMS: atom_id res chain seq x y z
N MET A 1 34.48 -27.74 16.91
CA MET A 1 33.76 -26.47 16.82
C MET A 1 32.33 -26.82 16.34
N ALA A 2 31.41 -26.99 17.28
CA ALA A 2 30.03 -27.42 16.96
C ALA A 2 29.35 -26.24 16.27
N LEU A 3 28.92 -26.45 15.04
CA LEU A 3 27.96 -25.60 14.35
C LEU A 3 26.66 -25.69 15.20
N TYR A 4 26.28 -24.59 15.81
CA TYR A 4 24.92 -24.44 16.32
C TYR A 4 24.02 -24.35 15.09
N ASP A 5 23.29 -25.44 14.79
CA ASP A 5 22.06 -25.37 14.01
C ASP A 5 21.12 -24.47 14.83
N THR A 6 20.97 -23.23 14.41
CA THR A 6 19.81 -22.45 14.78
C THR A 6 18.66 -23.01 13.96
N ASP A 7 18.00 -24.06 14.49
CA ASP A 7 16.63 -24.34 14.14
C ASP A 7 15.88 -23.01 14.39
N ASP A 8 15.43 -22.37 13.34
CA ASP A 8 14.53 -21.22 13.42
C ASP A 8 13.22 -21.75 14.02
N GLU A 9 13.15 -21.85 15.35
CA GLU A 9 11.91 -22.15 16.04
C GLU A 9 10.92 -21.06 15.62
N GLN A 10 9.90 -21.47 14.88
CA GLN A 10 8.86 -20.57 14.37
C GLN A 10 8.22 -19.83 15.54
N GLU A 11 8.24 -18.50 15.53
CA GLU A 11 7.67 -17.67 16.60
C GLU A 11 6.17 -17.98 16.77
N LYS A 12 5.78 -18.36 17.97
CA LYS A 12 4.38 -18.64 18.36
C LYS A 12 3.81 -17.41 19.05
N VAL A 13 2.72 -16.85 18.53
CA VAL A 13 2.19 -15.59 19.02
C VAL A 13 0.72 -15.69 19.43
N VAL A 14 0.36 -14.99 20.50
CA VAL A 14 -1.03 -14.74 20.87
C VAL A 14 -1.42 -13.33 20.37
N LEU A 15 -2.54 -13.24 19.68
CA LEU A 15 -3.08 -11.98 19.20
C LEU A 15 -4.00 -11.36 20.25
N VAL A 16 -3.84 -10.06 20.48
CA VAL A 16 -4.59 -9.32 21.49
C VAL A 16 -5.29 -8.13 20.88
N GLY A 17 -6.61 -8.07 20.99
CA GLY A 17 -7.45 -6.98 20.52
C GLY A 17 -8.27 -6.34 21.64
N VAL A 18 -8.53 -5.05 21.52
CA VAL A 18 -9.48 -4.32 22.37
C VAL A 18 -10.63 -3.83 21.50
N GLU A 19 -11.83 -4.27 21.83
CA GLU A 19 -13.05 -3.86 21.14
C GLU A 19 -13.58 -2.59 21.82
N LEU A 20 -13.41 -1.43 21.15
CA LEU A 20 -13.86 -0.12 21.65
C LEU A 20 -15.32 0.15 21.31
N ASN A 21 -15.81 -0.42 20.23
CA ASN A 21 -17.18 -0.26 19.77
C ASN A 21 -17.66 -1.62 19.25
N PRO A 22 -18.88 -2.10 19.63
CA PRO A 22 -19.44 -3.33 19.10
C PRO A 22 -19.63 -3.36 17.57
N LEU A 23 -19.60 -2.18 16.92
CA LEU A 23 -19.61 -2.07 15.45
C LEU A 23 -18.22 -2.29 14.82
N ASP A 24 -17.15 -2.19 15.62
CA ASP A 24 -15.80 -2.53 15.22
C ASP A 24 -15.63 -4.04 15.39
N ASP A 25 -15.70 -4.76 14.28
CA ASP A 25 -15.52 -6.20 14.24
C ASP A 25 -14.06 -6.55 14.61
N CYS A 26 -13.80 -6.61 15.93
CA CYS A 26 -12.47 -6.90 16.49
C CYS A 26 -12.00 -8.31 16.11
N GLU A 27 -12.94 -9.27 15.98
CA GLU A 27 -12.61 -10.63 15.58
C GLU A 27 -12.03 -10.67 14.16
N LYS A 28 -12.69 -10.03 13.20
CA LYS A 28 -12.15 -9.90 11.83
C LYS A 28 -10.83 -9.13 11.79
N SER A 29 -10.66 -8.10 12.64
CA SER A 29 -9.38 -7.39 12.74
C SER A 29 -8.26 -8.33 13.21
N LEU A 30 -8.53 -9.23 14.14
CA LEU A 30 -7.58 -10.25 14.59
C LEU A 30 -7.35 -11.36 13.54
N GLU A 31 -8.33 -11.67 12.70
CA GLU A 31 -8.13 -12.57 11.56
C GLU A 31 -7.14 -11.98 10.55
N GLU A 32 -7.32 -10.70 10.22
CA GLU A 32 -6.37 -10.00 9.36
C GLU A 32 -4.98 -9.90 10.01
N LEU A 33 -4.90 -9.65 11.33
CA LEU A 33 -3.64 -9.65 12.07
C LEU A 33 -2.97 -11.04 12.07
N ALA A 34 -3.74 -12.12 12.09
CA ALA A 34 -3.22 -13.50 11.97
C ALA A 34 -2.57 -13.72 10.60
N GLU A 35 -3.17 -13.23 9.51
CA GLU A 35 -2.57 -13.31 8.17
C GLU A 35 -1.32 -12.42 8.05
N LEU A 36 -1.28 -11.27 8.74
CA LEU A 36 -0.05 -10.46 8.84
C LEU A 36 1.04 -11.22 9.59
N ALA A 37 0.73 -11.79 10.76
CA ALA A 37 1.68 -12.58 11.56
C ALA A 37 2.24 -13.76 10.74
N LYS A 38 1.38 -14.49 10.05
CA LYS A 38 1.77 -15.57 9.15
C LYS A 38 2.66 -15.09 8.00
N THR A 39 2.37 -13.93 7.42
CA THR A 39 3.20 -13.33 6.36
C THR A 39 4.59 -12.93 6.88
N ALA A 40 4.67 -12.51 8.15
CA ALA A 40 5.92 -12.23 8.85
C ALA A 40 6.67 -13.50 9.33
N GLY A 41 6.09 -14.69 9.15
CA GLY A 41 6.71 -15.98 9.52
C GLY A 41 6.32 -16.51 10.89
N ALA A 42 5.42 -15.83 11.63
CA ALA A 42 4.92 -16.28 12.93
C ALA A 42 3.69 -17.17 12.83
N VAL A 43 3.45 -18.01 13.84
CA VAL A 43 2.25 -18.85 13.99
C VAL A 43 1.37 -18.29 15.09
N THR A 44 0.12 -18.01 14.76
CA THR A 44 -0.90 -17.63 15.75
C THR A 44 -1.36 -18.87 16.51
N VAL A 45 -1.11 -18.93 17.82
CA VAL A 45 -1.52 -20.04 18.70
C VAL A 45 -2.74 -19.69 19.55
N GLY A 46 -3.10 -18.42 19.68
CA GLY A 46 -4.27 -17.97 20.43
C GLY A 46 -4.72 -16.58 20.04
N LYS A 47 -5.97 -16.24 20.37
CA LYS A 47 -6.54 -14.90 20.21
C LYS A 47 -7.21 -14.49 21.52
N MET A 48 -7.11 -13.22 21.89
CA MET A 48 -7.76 -12.66 23.07
C MET A 48 -8.40 -11.31 22.70
N ILE A 49 -9.66 -11.14 23.02
CA ILE A 49 -10.41 -9.89 22.82
C ILE A 49 -10.91 -9.41 24.18
N GLN A 50 -10.80 -8.10 24.40
CA GLN A 50 -11.39 -7.45 25.56
C GLN A 50 -12.28 -6.28 25.12
N PRO A 51 -13.61 -6.32 25.34
CA PRO A 51 -14.48 -5.15 25.21
C PRO A 51 -14.14 -4.10 26.25
N ARG A 52 -13.99 -2.82 25.84
CA ARG A 52 -13.73 -1.68 26.72
C ARG A 52 -14.18 -0.38 26.06
N ASP A 53 -14.47 0.64 26.88
CA ASP A 53 -14.77 1.99 26.40
C ASP A 53 -13.52 2.75 25.93
N SER A 54 -12.32 2.36 26.41
CA SER A 54 -11.04 2.94 26.04
C SER A 54 -9.88 1.99 26.30
N PHE A 55 -8.77 2.17 25.61
CA PHE A 55 -7.52 1.46 25.89
C PHE A 55 -7.07 1.72 27.32
N HIS A 56 -6.60 0.67 28.02
CA HIS A 56 -6.00 0.87 29.33
C HIS A 56 -4.68 1.67 29.18
N PRO A 57 -4.53 2.82 29.84
CA PRO A 57 -3.41 3.74 29.57
C PRO A 57 -2.03 3.14 29.87
N ALA A 58 -1.96 2.20 30.82
CA ALA A 58 -0.68 1.59 31.22
C ALA A 58 -0.37 0.27 30.51
N THR A 59 -1.38 -0.55 30.16
CA THR A 59 -1.16 -1.93 29.73
C THR A 59 -2.02 -2.36 28.53
N TYR A 60 -2.65 -1.38 27.82
CA TYR A 60 -3.53 -1.64 26.68
C TYR A 60 -4.81 -2.41 27.03
N ILE A 61 -4.71 -3.53 27.77
CA ILE A 61 -5.79 -4.32 28.35
C ILE A 61 -5.85 -4.13 29.88
N GLY A 62 -6.99 -4.49 30.49
CA GLY A 62 -7.18 -4.40 31.94
C GLY A 62 -6.41 -5.48 32.71
N LYS A 63 -6.15 -5.21 34.02
CA LYS A 63 -5.33 -6.09 34.87
C LYS A 63 -5.80 -7.54 34.92
N GLY A 64 -7.10 -7.81 35.06
CA GLY A 64 -7.63 -9.17 35.09
C GLY A 64 -7.36 -9.91 33.76
N LYS A 65 -7.54 -9.20 32.64
CA LYS A 65 -7.29 -9.77 31.32
C LYS A 65 -5.80 -9.99 31.06
N LEU A 66 -4.94 -9.19 31.67
CA LEU A 66 -3.50 -9.34 31.61
C LEU A 66 -3.02 -10.63 32.30
N GLU A 67 -3.64 -11.01 33.44
CA GLU A 67 -3.33 -12.28 34.11
C GLU A 67 -3.83 -13.49 33.30
N GLU A 68 -5.02 -13.39 32.68
CA GLU A 68 -5.51 -14.42 31.76
C GLU A 68 -4.55 -14.58 30.58
N LEU A 69 -4.06 -13.47 30.00
CA LEU A 69 -3.10 -13.49 28.90
C LEU A 69 -1.80 -14.17 29.30
N ARG A 70 -1.30 -13.91 30.49
CA ARG A 70 -0.10 -14.57 31.02
C ARG A 70 -0.26 -16.07 31.12
N LEU A 71 -1.38 -16.54 31.68
CA LEU A 71 -1.69 -17.97 31.74
C LEU A 71 -1.79 -18.58 30.33
N MET A 72 -2.44 -17.90 29.40
CA MET A 72 -2.56 -18.35 28.00
C MET A 72 -1.20 -18.47 27.32
N ILE A 73 -0.26 -17.54 27.54
CA ILE A 73 1.10 -17.60 27.01
C ILE A 73 1.81 -18.87 27.50
N ASP A 74 1.74 -19.15 28.80
CA ASP A 74 2.37 -20.29 29.42
C ASP A 74 1.75 -21.62 28.93
N GLU A 75 0.42 -21.72 28.86
CA GLU A 75 -0.30 -22.94 28.41
C GLU A 75 -0.04 -23.24 26.91
N LEU A 76 -0.01 -22.23 26.05
CA LEU A 76 0.16 -22.41 24.61
C LEU A 76 1.63 -22.44 24.19
N GLY A 77 2.57 -22.18 25.11
CA GLY A 77 3.99 -22.07 24.82
C GLY A 77 4.27 -20.95 23.82
N ALA A 78 3.57 -19.82 23.96
CA ALA A 78 3.76 -18.68 23.07
C ALA A 78 5.07 -17.96 23.39
N THR A 79 5.79 -17.56 22.36
CA THR A 79 7.07 -16.82 22.45
C THR A 79 6.89 -15.32 22.42
N GLY A 80 5.67 -14.84 22.12
CA GLY A 80 5.33 -13.43 22.07
C GLY A 80 3.84 -13.16 21.93
N ILE A 81 3.49 -11.87 21.97
CA ILE A 81 2.14 -11.39 21.67
C ILE A 81 2.18 -10.31 20.60
N ILE A 82 1.07 -10.17 19.87
CA ILE A 82 0.87 -9.08 18.91
C ILE A 82 -0.43 -8.36 19.27
N CYS A 83 -0.32 -7.06 19.59
CA CYS A 83 -1.47 -6.20 19.80
C CYS A 83 -1.99 -5.62 18.48
N ASP A 84 -3.31 -5.57 18.33
CA ASP A 84 -3.98 -5.14 17.10
C ASP A 84 -3.90 -3.62 16.83
N ASP A 85 -3.60 -2.85 17.86
CA ASP A 85 -3.46 -1.41 17.79
C ASP A 85 -2.03 -0.98 18.15
N GLU A 86 -1.63 0.23 17.70
CA GLU A 86 -0.33 0.79 18.02
C GLU A 86 -0.20 1.04 19.53
N LEU A 87 0.86 0.51 20.13
CA LEU A 87 1.11 0.65 21.56
C LEU A 87 1.91 1.92 21.85
N SER A 88 1.51 2.66 22.90
CA SER A 88 2.35 3.69 23.45
C SER A 88 3.64 3.09 24.05
N PRO A 89 4.74 3.85 24.13
CA PRO A 89 5.99 3.36 24.75
C PRO A 89 5.81 2.86 26.19
N ALA A 90 4.88 3.45 26.93
CA ALA A 90 4.57 3.04 28.30
C ALA A 90 3.82 1.72 28.33
N GLN A 91 2.84 1.53 27.46
CA GLN A 91 2.10 0.26 27.35
C GLN A 91 3.01 -0.89 26.95
N LEU A 92 3.84 -0.69 25.93
CA LEU A 92 4.79 -1.70 25.49
C LEU A 92 5.65 -2.19 26.64
N ARG A 93 6.34 -1.26 27.31
CA ARG A 93 7.23 -1.58 28.42
C ARG A 93 6.52 -2.27 29.57
N ASN A 94 5.36 -1.75 29.99
CA ASN A 94 4.62 -2.36 31.10
C ASN A 94 4.14 -3.77 30.76
N LEU A 95 3.80 -4.03 29.49
CA LEU A 95 3.47 -5.38 29.03
C LEU A 95 4.71 -6.30 29.02
N GLU A 96 5.88 -5.81 28.55
CA GLU A 96 7.15 -6.54 28.60
C GLU A 96 7.53 -6.90 30.04
N ASP A 97 7.45 -5.91 30.97
CA ASP A 97 7.80 -6.10 32.38
C ASP A 97 6.88 -7.12 33.10
N VAL A 98 5.59 -7.19 32.72
CA VAL A 98 4.62 -8.08 33.36
C VAL A 98 4.60 -9.47 32.72
N LEU A 99 4.64 -9.54 31.40
CA LEU A 99 4.51 -10.80 30.66
C LEU A 99 5.84 -11.52 30.43
N ASN A 100 6.95 -10.80 30.56
CA ASN A 100 8.31 -11.31 30.33
C ASN A 100 8.45 -12.06 28.98
N THR A 101 7.79 -11.55 27.95
CA THR A 101 7.78 -12.13 26.58
C THR A 101 7.92 -11.00 25.55
N LYS A 102 8.17 -11.36 24.29
CA LYS A 102 8.25 -10.41 23.17
C LYS A 102 6.88 -9.77 22.93
N ILE A 103 6.85 -8.44 22.95
CA ILE A 103 5.63 -7.67 22.68
C ILE A 103 5.79 -6.95 21.35
N MET A 104 4.84 -7.17 20.46
CA MET A 104 4.75 -6.50 19.16
C MET A 104 3.39 -5.82 19.03
N ASP A 105 3.29 -4.88 18.12
CA ASP A 105 2.02 -4.32 17.69
C ASP A 105 1.88 -4.45 16.16
N ARG A 106 0.69 -4.17 15.63
CA ARG A 106 0.39 -4.25 14.20
C ARG A 106 1.40 -3.46 13.35
N THR A 107 1.81 -2.29 13.82
CA THR A 107 2.80 -1.43 13.13
C THR A 107 4.13 -2.13 12.95
N MET A 108 4.62 -2.78 14.00
CA MET A 108 5.90 -3.50 13.97
C MET A 108 5.85 -4.68 13.02
N VAL A 109 4.75 -5.46 13.03
CA VAL A 109 4.57 -6.60 12.11
C VAL A 109 4.55 -6.13 10.64
N ILE A 110 3.83 -5.04 10.34
CA ILE A 110 3.80 -4.48 8.99
C ILE A 110 5.20 -4.01 8.56
N LEU A 111 5.95 -3.36 9.44
CA LEU A 111 7.34 -2.93 9.17
C LEU A 111 8.27 -4.11 8.91
N ASP A 112 8.11 -5.23 9.62
CA ASP A 112 8.91 -6.44 9.41
C ASP A 112 8.59 -7.09 8.05
N ILE A 113 7.30 -7.15 7.66
CA ILE A 113 6.91 -7.61 6.32
C ILE A 113 7.53 -6.72 5.25
N PHE A 114 7.46 -5.40 5.42
CA PHE A 114 8.04 -4.46 4.47
C PHE A 114 9.56 -4.58 4.36
N ALA A 115 10.25 -4.80 5.48
CA ALA A 115 11.70 -5.02 5.48
C ALA A 115 12.10 -6.27 4.70
N ALA A 116 11.29 -7.34 4.80
CA ALA A 116 11.52 -8.57 4.05
C ALA A 116 11.19 -8.44 2.55
N ARG A 117 10.28 -7.52 2.17
CA ARG A 117 9.81 -7.37 0.78
C ARG A 117 10.47 -6.24 -0.01
N ALA A 118 11.12 -5.28 0.65
CA ALA A 118 11.80 -4.17 -0.01
C ALA A 118 12.95 -4.69 -0.89
N SER A 119 12.80 -4.59 -2.19
CA SER A 119 13.79 -5.01 -3.18
C SER A 119 14.56 -3.82 -3.75
N SER A 120 13.86 -2.71 -4.02
CA SER A 120 14.44 -1.49 -4.57
C SER A 120 15.27 -0.72 -3.53
N SER A 121 16.25 0.06 -3.99
CA SER A 121 17.03 0.95 -3.13
C SER A 121 16.14 1.96 -2.40
N GLU A 122 15.14 2.49 -3.11
CA GLU A 122 14.17 3.43 -2.53
C GLU A 122 13.31 2.78 -1.46
N GLY A 123 12.73 1.60 -1.74
CA GLY A 123 11.92 0.85 -0.77
C GLY A 123 12.72 0.51 0.50
N LYS A 124 13.97 0.10 0.37
CA LYS A 124 14.86 -0.18 1.51
C LYS A 124 15.10 1.05 2.37
N ILE A 125 15.38 2.21 1.76
CA ILE A 125 15.57 3.50 2.46
C ILE A 125 14.29 3.90 3.18
N GLN A 126 13.14 3.77 2.54
CA GLN A 126 11.84 4.11 3.13
C GLN A 126 11.52 3.24 4.34
N VAL A 127 11.72 1.93 4.22
CA VAL A 127 11.50 0.99 5.33
C VAL A 127 12.46 1.26 6.49
N GLU A 128 13.76 1.44 6.23
CA GLU A 128 14.74 1.77 7.26
C GLU A 128 14.36 3.07 7.98
N MET A 129 13.95 4.09 7.24
CA MET A 129 13.53 5.36 7.80
C MET A 129 12.26 5.21 8.65
N ALA A 130 11.28 4.43 8.21
CA ALA A 130 10.06 4.14 8.97
C ALA A 130 10.36 3.38 10.27
N GLN A 131 11.22 2.36 10.23
CA GLN A 131 11.68 1.62 11.40
C GLN A 131 12.43 2.52 12.39
N LEU A 132 13.29 3.42 11.90
CA LEU A 132 14.00 4.36 12.76
C LEU A 132 13.07 5.39 13.41
N LYS A 133 12.10 5.93 12.67
CA LYS A 133 11.07 6.82 13.22
C LYS A 133 10.28 6.10 14.32
N TYR A 134 9.81 4.89 14.05
CA TYR A 134 9.09 4.07 15.00
C TYR A 134 9.91 3.78 16.27
N ARG A 135 11.20 3.40 16.15
CA ARG A 135 12.10 3.22 17.28
C ARG A 135 12.34 4.53 18.04
N SER A 136 12.47 5.65 17.34
CA SER A 136 12.68 6.96 17.96
C SER A 136 11.52 7.38 18.88
N THR A 137 10.27 7.14 18.49
CA THR A 137 9.10 7.41 19.32
C THR A 137 9.11 6.57 20.60
N ARG A 138 9.55 5.32 20.52
CA ARG A 138 9.65 4.39 21.68
C ARG A 138 10.76 4.77 22.65
N LEU A 139 11.91 5.19 22.17
CA LEU A 139 12.99 5.71 23.02
C LEU A 139 12.58 7.00 23.75
N ALA A 140 11.59 7.75 23.22
CA ALA A 140 11.10 8.96 23.88
C ALA A 140 10.43 8.68 25.24
N GLY A 141 9.75 7.55 25.41
CA GLY A 141 9.12 7.14 26.66
C GLY A 141 10.09 6.69 27.75
N LEU A 142 11.27 6.19 27.38
CA LEU A 142 12.26 5.65 28.32
C LEU A 142 12.97 6.75 29.13
N GLY A 143 13.15 7.96 28.60
CA GLY A 143 13.89 9.05 29.26
C GLY A 143 13.18 9.61 30.49
N THR A 144 11.85 9.71 30.49
CA THR A 144 11.06 10.27 31.59
C THR A 144 10.99 9.35 32.81
N THR A 145 11.19 8.06 32.65
CA THR A 145 11.14 7.08 33.73
C THR A 145 12.51 6.95 34.44
N LEU A 146 13.60 7.05 33.68
CA LEU A 146 14.96 7.04 34.25
C LEU A 146 15.29 8.32 35.02
N SER A 147 14.69 9.46 34.64
CA SER A 147 14.83 10.71 35.40
C SER A 147 14.09 10.70 36.74
N ARG A 148 13.05 9.85 36.91
CA ARG A 148 12.36 9.68 38.20
C ARG A 148 13.13 8.84 39.22
N LEU A 149 14.08 8.01 38.76
CA LEU A 149 14.91 7.14 39.60
C LEU A 149 16.20 7.83 40.07
N GLY A 150 16.59 8.97 39.47
CA GLY A 150 17.77 9.76 39.83
C GLY A 150 17.36 11.00 40.63
N GLY A 151 17.19 10.88 41.92
CA GLY A 151 16.79 11.96 42.81
C GLY A 151 17.89 13.01 43.06
N GLY A 152 18.18 13.87 42.06
CA GLY A 152 19.09 15.01 42.25
C GLY A 152 18.91 16.08 41.18
N ILE A 153 18.77 17.35 41.61
CA ILE A 153 18.73 18.51 40.71
C ILE A 153 20.09 18.62 40.00
N GLY A 154 20.14 18.36 38.69
CA GLY A 154 21.30 18.64 37.84
C GLY A 154 22.22 17.46 37.48
N THR A 155 21.96 16.23 37.93
CA THR A 155 22.77 15.05 37.55
C THR A 155 22.01 14.16 36.53
N ARG A 156 22.32 14.29 35.25
CA ARG A 156 21.92 13.33 34.23
C ARG A 156 22.63 11.99 34.49
N GLY A 157 21.87 10.94 34.77
CA GLY A 157 22.42 9.59 34.99
C GLY A 157 23.07 9.02 33.73
N PRO A 158 23.94 7.99 33.83
CA PRO A 158 24.61 7.36 32.68
C PRO A 158 23.61 6.77 31.68
N GLY A 159 22.41 6.33 32.11
CA GLY A 159 21.35 5.84 31.25
C GLY A 159 20.71 6.94 30.40
N GLU A 160 20.51 8.15 30.94
CA GLU A 160 19.98 9.29 30.18
C GLU A 160 20.96 9.74 29.08
N LYS A 161 22.25 9.75 29.33
CA LYS A 161 23.28 10.07 28.35
C LYS A 161 23.27 9.04 27.19
N LYS A 162 23.06 7.76 27.51
CA LYS A 162 23.00 6.70 26.51
C LYS A 162 21.79 6.87 25.59
N ILE A 163 20.59 7.08 26.17
CA ILE A 163 19.35 7.31 25.40
C ILE A 163 19.45 8.57 24.54
N GLU A 164 20.05 9.65 25.07
CA GLU A 164 20.25 10.88 24.30
C GLU A 164 21.22 10.68 23.12
N THR A 165 22.26 9.86 23.33
CA THR A 165 23.20 9.48 22.26
C THR A 165 22.52 8.64 21.21
N ASP A 166 21.75 7.62 21.60
CA ASP A 166 21.00 6.75 20.68
C ASP A 166 19.98 7.55 19.85
N ARG A 167 19.26 8.48 20.49
CA ARG A 167 18.35 9.40 19.79
C ARG A 167 19.05 10.31 18.79
N ARG A 168 20.26 10.78 19.12
CA ARG A 168 21.04 11.59 18.19
C ARG A 168 21.46 10.77 16.99
N ILE A 169 21.99 9.57 17.20
CA ILE A 169 22.39 8.66 16.13
C ILE A 169 21.19 8.36 15.19
N ILE A 170 20.02 8.06 15.78
CA ILE A 170 18.80 7.80 14.98
C ILE A 170 18.39 9.03 14.18
N ARG A 171 18.40 10.23 14.78
CA ARG A 171 18.06 11.47 14.08
C ARG A 171 19.01 11.78 12.94
N ASP A 172 20.31 11.61 13.16
CA ASP A 172 21.34 11.85 12.16
C ASP A 172 21.18 10.85 10.99
N ARG A 173 20.86 9.57 11.30
CA ARG A 173 20.57 8.56 10.27
C ARG A 173 19.30 8.87 9.47
N ILE A 174 18.21 9.28 10.14
CA ILE A 174 16.98 9.71 9.47
C ILE A 174 17.23 10.91 8.55
N ALA A 175 18.04 11.89 8.98
CA ALA A 175 18.38 13.05 8.18
C ALA A 175 19.17 12.66 6.93
N HIS A 176 20.14 11.75 7.06
CA HIS A 176 20.91 11.21 5.93
C HIS A 176 20.03 10.49 4.93
N LEU A 177 19.21 9.54 5.37
CA LEU A 177 18.27 8.79 4.54
C LEU A 177 17.24 9.70 3.84
N SER A 178 16.79 10.76 4.55
CA SER A 178 15.90 11.76 3.96
C SER A 178 16.56 12.56 2.82
N GLY A 179 17.89 12.80 2.92
CA GLY A 179 18.69 13.38 1.84
C GLY A 179 18.74 12.47 0.62
N GLU A 180 19.12 11.20 0.81
CA GLU A 180 19.17 10.21 -0.28
C GLU A 180 17.80 10.03 -0.97
N LEU A 181 16.72 10.00 -0.18
CA LEU A 181 15.36 9.87 -0.72
C LEU A 181 14.96 11.09 -1.59
N LYS A 182 15.38 12.31 -1.22
CA LYS A 182 15.15 13.50 -2.03
C LYS A 182 15.87 13.46 -3.37
N GLU A 183 17.09 12.95 -3.42
CA GLU A 183 17.84 12.80 -4.66
C GLU A 183 17.15 11.78 -5.58
N ILE A 184 16.75 10.62 -5.05
CA ILE A 184 16.00 9.61 -5.81
C ILE A 184 14.71 10.19 -6.37
N LYS A 185 13.95 10.96 -5.54
CA LYS A 185 12.71 11.61 -5.95
C LYS A 185 12.96 12.62 -7.09
N SER A 186 13.99 13.43 -6.99
CA SER A 186 14.35 14.40 -8.05
C SER A 186 14.64 13.71 -9.39
N HIS A 187 15.39 12.61 -9.37
CA HIS A 187 15.64 11.81 -10.58
C HIS A 187 14.36 11.22 -11.17
N ARG A 188 13.45 10.75 -10.32
CA ARG A 188 12.16 10.21 -10.74
C ARG A 188 11.27 11.29 -11.37
N ASP A 189 11.23 12.49 -10.78
CA ASP A 189 10.44 13.61 -11.31
C ASP A 189 10.92 14.02 -12.70
N VAL A 190 12.22 14.03 -12.97
CA VAL A 190 12.78 14.25 -14.32
C VAL A 190 12.35 13.13 -15.29
N GLN A 191 12.41 11.87 -14.86
CA GLN A 191 11.94 10.76 -15.70
C GLN A 191 10.44 10.83 -15.98
N ARG A 192 9.63 11.30 -15.01
CA ARG A 192 8.18 11.50 -15.18
C ARG A 192 7.88 12.62 -16.16
N GLN A 193 8.58 13.76 -16.08
CA GLN A 193 8.45 14.84 -17.07
C GLN A 193 8.70 14.33 -18.48
N ASN A 194 9.78 13.57 -18.68
CA ASN A 194 10.07 12.93 -19.98
C ASN A 194 8.98 11.94 -20.43
N ARG A 195 8.23 11.30 -19.49
CA ARG A 195 7.11 10.43 -19.83
C ARG A 195 5.83 11.22 -20.16
N GLN A 196 5.58 12.33 -19.49
CA GLN A 196 4.46 13.22 -19.81
C GLN A 196 4.63 13.80 -21.24
N ASP A 197 5.88 14.06 -21.66
CA ASP A 197 6.19 14.43 -23.04
C ASP A 197 5.94 13.28 -24.04
N SER A 198 5.93 12.01 -23.59
CA SER A 198 5.66 10.84 -24.43
C SER A 198 4.18 10.49 -24.59
N SER A 199 3.27 11.23 -23.97
CA SER A 199 1.78 11.10 -24.07
C SER A 199 1.18 9.70 -23.85
N THR A 200 1.94 8.74 -23.31
CA THR A 200 1.41 7.41 -23.02
C THR A 200 0.58 7.45 -21.74
N PRO A 201 -0.72 7.12 -21.78
CA PRO A 201 -1.58 7.13 -20.60
C PRO A 201 -1.05 6.19 -19.50
N VAL A 202 -1.21 6.58 -18.25
CA VAL A 202 -0.81 5.81 -17.08
C VAL A 202 -2.04 5.44 -16.27
N ALA A 203 -2.19 4.16 -15.97
CA ALA A 203 -3.23 3.62 -15.09
C ALA A 203 -2.59 3.05 -13.83
N ALA A 204 -3.03 3.52 -12.66
CA ALA A 204 -2.59 2.98 -11.37
C ALA A 204 -3.56 1.92 -10.86
N ILE A 205 -3.04 0.73 -10.59
CA ILE A 205 -3.80 -0.38 -10.01
C ILE A 205 -3.74 -0.22 -8.49
N VAL A 206 -4.87 0.08 -7.87
CA VAL A 206 -5.01 0.25 -6.43
C VAL A 206 -6.01 -0.77 -5.86
N GLY A 207 -5.96 -1.00 -4.57
CA GLY A 207 -6.90 -1.90 -3.91
C GLY A 207 -6.33 -2.44 -2.61
N TYR A 208 -7.17 -3.13 -1.86
CA TYR A 208 -6.78 -3.72 -0.60
C TYR A 208 -5.67 -4.78 -0.78
N THR A 209 -4.94 -5.10 0.30
CA THR A 209 -3.98 -6.21 0.27
C THR A 209 -4.68 -7.49 -0.13
N ASN A 210 -3.98 -8.32 -0.92
CA ASN A 210 -4.51 -9.59 -1.44
C ASN A 210 -5.78 -9.50 -2.31
N ALA A 211 -6.15 -8.31 -2.83
CA ALA A 211 -7.28 -8.17 -3.77
C ALA A 211 -6.98 -8.74 -5.17
N GLY A 212 -5.73 -9.07 -5.46
CA GLY A 212 -5.30 -9.67 -6.73
C GLY A 212 -4.72 -8.68 -7.74
N LYS A 213 -4.20 -7.53 -7.28
CA LYS A 213 -3.58 -6.49 -8.13
C LYS A 213 -2.42 -7.02 -8.97
N SER A 214 -1.44 -7.65 -8.34
CA SER A 214 -0.26 -8.20 -9.02
C SER A 214 -0.62 -9.37 -9.94
N THR A 215 -1.65 -10.16 -9.58
CA THR A 215 -2.19 -11.21 -10.44
C THR A 215 -2.82 -10.62 -11.69
N LEU A 216 -3.55 -9.50 -11.55
CA LEU A 216 -4.13 -8.77 -12.68
C LEU A 216 -3.03 -8.23 -13.60
N LEU A 217 -2.02 -7.55 -13.04
CA LEU A 217 -0.90 -7.02 -13.83
C LEU A 217 -0.17 -8.14 -14.59
N ASN A 218 0.11 -9.28 -13.95
CA ASN A 218 0.72 -10.44 -14.60
C ASN A 218 -0.14 -10.98 -15.75
N ARG A 219 -1.46 -11.05 -15.54
CA ARG A 219 -2.39 -11.52 -16.55
C ARG A 219 -2.41 -10.63 -17.80
N LEU A 220 -2.28 -9.32 -17.58
CA LEU A 220 -2.33 -8.32 -18.65
C LEU A 220 -1.01 -8.19 -19.44
N THR A 221 0.14 -8.45 -18.79
CA THR A 221 1.44 -8.03 -19.32
C THR A 221 2.52 -9.10 -19.35
N ASP A 222 2.22 -10.35 -18.96
CA ASP A 222 3.22 -11.42 -18.75
C ASP A 222 4.43 -10.98 -17.90
N ALA A 223 4.18 -10.07 -16.94
CA ALA A 223 5.22 -9.33 -16.23
C ALA A 223 6.06 -10.18 -15.27
N GLY A 224 5.62 -11.39 -14.91
CA GLY A 224 6.31 -12.26 -13.95
C GLY A 224 6.47 -11.64 -12.55
N VAL A 225 5.60 -10.68 -12.17
CA VAL A 225 5.61 -10.08 -10.83
C VAL A 225 5.23 -11.14 -9.81
N LEU A 226 5.90 -11.13 -8.66
CA LEU A 226 5.61 -12.04 -7.57
C LEU A 226 4.12 -11.89 -7.15
N SER A 227 3.34 -12.93 -7.44
CA SER A 227 1.92 -13.00 -7.08
C SER A 227 1.76 -14.13 -6.09
N GLU A 228 1.77 -13.80 -4.80
CA GLU A 228 1.55 -14.74 -3.70
C GLU A 228 0.21 -14.44 -3.04
N ASP A 229 -0.43 -15.47 -2.50
CA ASP A 229 -1.63 -15.32 -1.65
C ASP A 229 -1.22 -14.92 -0.22
N LYS A 230 -0.53 -13.77 -0.13
CA LYS A 230 -0.01 -13.18 1.10
C LYS A 230 -0.26 -11.68 1.10
N LEU A 231 -0.44 -11.12 2.29
CA LEU A 231 -0.58 -9.68 2.47
C LEU A 231 0.75 -8.98 2.08
N PHE A 232 0.65 -7.82 1.43
CA PHE A 232 1.80 -7.02 0.98
C PHE A 232 2.80 -7.80 0.09
N ALA A 233 2.29 -8.59 -0.87
CA ALA A 233 3.14 -9.28 -1.83
C ALA A 233 4.00 -8.31 -2.66
N THR A 234 3.47 -7.12 -2.98
CA THR A 234 4.15 -6.04 -3.70
C THR A 234 4.37 -4.85 -2.77
N LEU A 235 5.63 -4.44 -2.60
CA LEU A 235 6.01 -3.22 -1.88
C LEU A 235 6.53 -2.15 -2.86
N ASP A 236 7.34 -2.54 -3.83
CA ASP A 236 7.90 -1.63 -4.84
C ASP A 236 6.93 -1.54 -6.02
N PRO A 237 6.58 -0.33 -6.50
CA PRO A 237 5.71 -0.17 -7.66
C PRO A 237 6.33 -0.81 -8.90
N THR A 238 5.53 -1.53 -9.65
CA THR A 238 5.96 -2.14 -10.89
C THR A 238 5.13 -1.60 -12.04
N THR A 239 5.78 -0.89 -12.97
CA THR A 239 5.14 -0.36 -14.18
C THR A 239 5.43 -1.24 -15.38
N ARG A 240 4.41 -1.57 -16.15
CA ARG A 240 4.50 -2.35 -17.40
C ARG A 240 3.66 -1.70 -18.49
N ALA A 241 4.14 -1.79 -19.71
CA ALA A 241 3.39 -1.38 -20.89
C ALA A 241 2.43 -2.49 -21.30
N LEU A 242 1.16 -2.13 -21.45
CA LEU A 242 0.12 -2.98 -22.02
C LEU A 242 -0.26 -2.43 -23.39
N THR A 243 -0.38 -3.32 -24.37
CA THR A 243 -0.93 -2.97 -25.68
C THR A 243 -2.42 -3.34 -25.69
N LEU A 244 -3.27 -2.34 -25.86
CA LEU A 244 -4.72 -2.49 -25.94
C LEU A 244 -5.15 -3.12 -27.28
N PRO A 245 -6.39 -3.64 -27.39
CA PRO A 245 -6.89 -4.24 -28.64
C PRO A 245 -6.84 -3.29 -29.84
N ASN A 246 -6.98 -1.98 -29.63
CA ASN A 246 -6.82 -0.94 -30.67
C ASN A 246 -5.36 -0.60 -30.99
N LYS A 247 -4.38 -1.35 -30.45
CA LYS A 247 -2.92 -1.17 -30.58
C LYS A 247 -2.34 0.04 -29.85
N GLU A 248 -3.12 0.76 -29.08
CA GLU A 248 -2.60 1.81 -28.20
C GLU A 248 -1.85 1.20 -27.02
N LYS A 249 -0.86 1.96 -26.52
CA LYS A 249 -0.09 1.57 -25.34
C LYS A 249 -0.62 2.33 -24.12
N VAL A 250 -0.75 1.62 -23.00
CA VAL A 250 -1.04 2.18 -21.69
C VAL A 250 -0.02 1.62 -20.70
N LEU A 251 0.45 2.45 -19.78
CA LEU A 251 1.32 2.02 -18.70
C LEU A 251 0.46 1.62 -17.51
N MET A 252 0.56 0.36 -17.09
CA MET A 252 -0.10 -0.18 -15.91
C MET A 252 0.89 -0.22 -14.75
N THR A 253 0.57 0.44 -13.66
CA THR A 253 1.43 0.47 -12.45
C THR A 253 0.74 -0.24 -11.31
N ASP A 254 1.31 -1.37 -10.86
CA ASP A 254 0.90 -2.03 -9.60
C ASP A 254 1.41 -1.24 -8.41
N THR A 255 0.56 -1.02 -7.43
CA THR A 255 0.89 -0.27 -6.21
C THR A 255 0.85 -1.15 -4.97
N VAL A 256 1.38 -0.65 -3.87
CA VAL A 256 1.27 -1.30 -2.56
C VAL A 256 -0.19 -1.46 -2.18
N GLY A 257 -0.55 -2.64 -1.64
CA GLY A 257 -1.90 -2.88 -1.14
C GLY A 257 -2.22 -2.04 0.09
N PHE A 258 -3.44 -1.52 0.15
CA PHE A 258 -3.95 -0.84 1.34
C PHE A 258 -4.40 -1.86 2.39
N ILE A 259 -4.36 -1.45 3.66
CA ILE A 259 -4.81 -2.25 4.79
C ILE A 259 -5.44 -1.35 5.86
N ARG A 260 -6.30 -1.90 6.69
CA ARG A 260 -6.90 -1.19 7.83
C ARG A 260 -5.83 -0.86 8.88
N LYS A 261 -6.08 0.20 9.65
CA LYS A 261 -5.19 0.66 10.74
C LYS A 261 -3.74 0.86 10.28
N LEU A 262 -3.55 1.32 9.01
CA LEU A 262 -2.21 1.66 8.53
C LEU A 262 -1.71 2.90 9.29
N PRO A 263 -0.59 2.81 10.01
CA PRO A 263 -0.09 3.93 10.80
C PRO A 263 0.27 5.14 9.92
N HIS A 264 -0.05 6.35 10.39
CA HIS A 264 0.24 7.59 9.63
C HIS A 264 1.73 7.73 9.27
N ASN A 265 2.62 7.32 10.17
CA ASN A 265 4.06 7.32 9.91
C ASN A 265 4.46 6.43 8.73
N LEU A 266 3.72 5.33 8.49
CA LEU A 266 3.93 4.45 7.35
C LEU A 266 3.35 5.05 6.06
N ILE A 267 2.19 5.71 6.13
CA ILE A 267 1.63 6.44 4.98
C ILE A 267 2.63 7.49 4.48
N GLU A 268 3.24 8.26 5.41
CA GLU A 268 4.29 9.22 5.05
C GLU A 268 5.55 8.58 4.45
N ALA A 269 6.00 7.47 5.02
CA ALA A 269 7.19 6.77 4.54
C ALA A 269 6.98 6.21 3.12
N PHE A 270 5.79 5.68 2.84
CA PHE A 270 5.42 5.10 1.54
C PHE A 270 4.69 6.06 0.61
N LYS A 271 4.57 7.33 1.00
CA LYS A 271 3.89 8.35 0.20
C LYS A 271 4.40 8.37 -1.25
N SER A 272 5.71 8.26 -1.47
CA SER A 272 6.29 8.28 -2.81
C SER A 272 5.91 7.05 -3.65
N THR A 273 5.70 5.90 -3.03
CA THR A 273 5.23 4.67 -3.69
C THR A 273 3.73 4.76 -4.00
N LEU A 274 2.97 5.35 -3.09
CA LEU A 274 1.53 5.59 -3.25
C LEU A 274 1.25 6.80 -4.15
N GLU A 275 2.21 7.72 -4.32
CA GLU A 275 2.11 8.87 -5.24
C GLU A 275 1.96 8.44 -6.71
N GLU A 276 2.27 7.20 -7.09
CA GLU A 276 2.01 6.70 -8.45
C GLU A 276 0.51 6.81 -8.81
N ALA A 277 -0.39 6.59 -7.84
CA ALA A 277 -1.82 6.85 -8.04
C ALA A 277 -2.15 8.34 -8.26
N LYS A 278 -1.39 9.25 -7.62
CA LYS A 278 -1.56 10.70 -7.79
C LYS A 278 -1.17 11.18 -9.19
N TYR A 279 -0.20 10.54 -9.83
CA TYR A 279 0.32 10.94 -11.14
C TYR A 279 -0.28 10.13 -12.30
N ALA A 280 -1.07 9.09 -12.01
CA ALA A 280 -1.79 8.35 -13.03
C ALA A 280 -2.92 9.18 -13.66
N ASP A 281 -3.30 8.86 -14.89
CA ASP A 281 -4.41 9.47 -15.61
C ASP A 281 -5.75 8.82 -15.24
N MET A 282 -5.72 7.56 -14.79
CA MET A 282 -6.89 6.81 -14.34
C MET A 282 -6.53 5.86 -13.19
N ILE A 283 -7.53 5.48 -12.42
CA ILE A 283 -7.42 4.54 -11.31
C ILE A 283 -8.15 3.23 -11.65
N ILE A 284 -7.47 2.11 -11.44
CA ILE A 284 -8.06 0.78 -11.52
C ILE A 284 -8.17 0.25 -10.10
N HIS A 285 -9.38 0.28 -9.54
CA HIS A 285 -9.67 -0.17 -8.19
C HIS A 285 -10.03 -1.65 -8.19
N VAL A 286 -9.11 -2.50 -7.71
CA VAL A 286 -9.32 -3.95 -7.61
C VAL A 286 -9.87 -4.31 -6.25
N VAL A 287 -11.02 -4.97 -6.22
CA VAL A 287 -11.77 -5.36 -5.03
C VAL A 287 -11.92 -6.87 -5.00
N ASP A 288 -11.55 -7.53 -3.90
CA ASP A 288 -11.83 -8.95 -3.69
C ASP A 288 -13.30 -9.12 -3.31
N CYS A 289 -14.16 -9.44 -4.26
CA CYS A 289 -15.58 -9.63 -4.02
C CYS A 289 -15.88 -10.92 -3.23
N SER A 290 -14.93 -11.84 -3.11
CA SER A 290 -15.11 -13.07 -2.33
C SER A 290 -14.96 -12.85 -0.81
N ASN A 291 -14.59 -11.65 -0.39
CA ASN A 291 -14.50 -11.28 1.02
C ASN A 291 -15.77 -10.57 1.46
N ASP A 292 -16.40 -11.02 2.54
CA ASP A 292 -17.66 -10.44 3.06
C ASP A 292 -17.50 -8.97 3.50
N ASP A 293 -16.26 -8.51 3.79
CA ASP A 293 -15.96 -7.13 4.17
C ASP A 293 -15.51 -6.25 3.00
N TYR A 294 -15.77 -6.65 1.75
CA TYR A 294 -15.30 -5.92 0.57
C TYR A 294 -15.71 -4.43 0.57
N GLU A 295 -16.91 -4.08 1.06
CA GLU A 295 -17.36 -2.69 1.16
C GLU A 295 -16.49 -1.85 2.12
N ARG A 296 -16.11 -2.43 3.26
CA ARG A 296 -15.18 -1.78 4.21
C ARG A 296 -13.79 -1.62 3.61
N HIS A 297 -13.32 -2.63 2.86
CA HIS A 297 -12.06 -2.56 2.14
C HIS A 297 -12.08 -1.45 1.09
N MET A 298 -13.16 -1.33 0.33
CA MET A 298 -13.37 -0.23 -0.62
C MET A 298 -13.33 1.13 0.08
N ALA A 299 -14.05 1.28 1.21
CA ALA A 299 -14.04 2.51 1.99
C ALA A 299 -12.62 2.90 2.44
N THR A 300 -11.83 1.94 2.93
CA THR A 300 -10.43 2.15 3.34
C THR A 300 -9.56 2.63 2.18
N VAL A 301 -9.72 2.04 1.00
CA VAL A 301 -8.99 2.45 -0.22
C VAL A 301 -9.34 3.88 -0.60
N TYR A 302 -10.62 4.22 -0.66
CA TYR A 302 -11.08 5.58 -1.01
C TYR A 302 -10.63 6.64 0.01
N GLU A 303 -10.66 6.30 1.30
CA GLU A 303 -10.16 7.20 2.35
C GLU A 303 -8.65 7.47 2.17
N THR A 304 -7.88 6.44 1.88
CA THR A 304 -6.44 6.57 1.65
C THR A 304 -6.15 7.37 0.38
N LEU A 305 -6.87 7.15 -0.73
CA LEU A 305 -6.74 7.94 -1.95
C LEU A 305 -7.05 9.42 -1.69
N LYS A 306 -8.05 9.72 -0.87
CA LYS A 306 -8.37 11.08 -0.43
C LYS A 306 -7.25 11.71 0.39
N GLN A 307 -6.65 10.96 1.34
CA GLN A 307 -5.51 11.43 2.15
C GLN A 307 -4.26 11.71 1.29
N LEU A 308 -4.11 10.99 0.18
CA LEU A 308 -3.01 11.17 -0.78
C LEU A 308 -3.26 12.32 -1.77
N ASP A 309 -4.43 12.97 -1.71
CA ASP A 309 -4.83 14.03 -2.63
C ASP A 309 -4.71 13.61 -4.11
N VAL A 310 -5.29 12.44 -4.43
CA VAL A 310 -5.24 11.86 -5.78
C VAL A 310 -6.06 12.68 -6.78
N GLY A 311 -7.04 13.46 -6.31
CA GLY A 311 -7.92 14.28 -7.14
C GLY A 311 -9.02 13.49 -7.84
N ASP A 312 -9.80 14.20 -8.66
CA ASP A 312 -10.89 13.62 -9.46
C ASP A 312 -10.30 13.00 -10.72
N LYS A 313 -10.23 11.69 -10.76
CA LYS A 313 -9.75 10.91 -11.90
C LYS A 313 -10.78 9.86 -12.27
N PRO A 314 -10.84 9.43 -13.54
CA PRO A 314 -11.65 8.30 -13.92
C PRO A 314 -11.27 7.05 -13.12
N ILE A 315 -12.29 6.34 -12.62
CA ILE A 315 -12.13 5.13 -11.82
C ILE A 315 -12.83 3.96 -12.50
N ILE A 316 -12.10 2.88 -12.70
CA ILE A 316 -12.67 1.57 -13.06
C ILE A 316 -12.60 0.69 -11.84
N THR A 317 -13.74 0.25 -11.30
CA THR A 317 -13.78 -0.71 -10.21
C THR A 317 -13.94 -2.12 -10.76
N LEU A 318 -12.97 -2.97 -10.39
CA LEU A 318 -12.91 -4.37 -10.78
C LEU A 318 -13.20 -5.25 -9.58
N PHE A 319 -14.39 -5.85 -9.54
CA PHE A 319 -14.74 -6.87 -8.57
C PHE A 319 -14.09 -8.19 -8.99
N ASN A 320 -12.92 -8.46 -8.40
CA ASN A 320 -12.08 -9.60 -8.73
C ASN A 320 -12.44 -10.84 -7.90
N LYS A 321 -11.96 -12.00 -8.34
CA LYS A 321 -12.20 -13.33 -7.77
C LYS A 321 -13.66 -13.79 -7.94
N CYS A 322 -14.34 -13.31 -8.98
CA CYS A 322 -15.71 -13.71 -9.30
C CYS A 322 -15.85 -15.22 -9.58
N ASP A 323 -14.75 -15.91 -9.90
CA ASP A 323 -14.68 -17.36 -10.07
C ASP A 323 -15.00 -18.17 -8.80
N LYS A 324 -15.02 -17.52 -7.63
CA LYS A 324 -15.40 -18.15 -6.36
C LYS A 324 -16.92 -18.17 -6.12
N TYR A 325 -17.71 -17.48 -6.94
CA TYR A 325 -19.16 -17.44 -6.86
C TYR A 325 -19.80 -18.26 -7.99
N GLY A 326 -20.87 -19.01 -7.67
CA GLY A 326 -21.71 -19.66 -8.68
C GLY A 326 -22.63 -18.65 -9.41
N GLU A 327 -23.28 -17.78 -8.66
CA GLU A 327 -24.04 -16.62 -9.15
C GLU A 327 -23.44 -15.34 -8.58
N LEU A 328 -23.08 -14.41 -9.46
CA LEU A 328 -22.50 -13.13 -9.04
C LEU A 328 -23.56 -12.22 -8.44
N PRO A 329 -23.37 -11.70 -7.24
CA PRO A 329 -24.23 -10.65 -6.70
C PRO A 329 -24.11 -9.38 -7.56
N ILE A 330 -25.15 -8.54 -7.54
CA ILE A 330 -25.11 -7.23 -8.18
C ILE A 330 -24.23 -6.31 -7.34
N LEU A 331 -22.95 -6.19 -7.74
CA LEU A 331 -21.96 -5.34 -7.08
C LEU A 331 -22.00 -3.94 -7.70
N LYS A 332 -21.92 -2.90 -6.85
CA LYS A 332 -21.98 -1.50 -7.29
C LYS A 332 -20.90 -0.68 -6.62
N ASP A 333 -20.38 0.27 -7.35
CA ASP A 333 -19.54 1.34 -6.85
C ASP A 333 -20.03 2.67 -7.40
N SER A 334 -20.59 3.52 -6.54
CA SER A 334 -21.13 4.83 -6.94
C SER A 334 -20.06 5.88 -7.26
N LYS A 335 -18.79 5.59 -6.98
CA LYS A 335 -17.65 6.49 -7.23
C LYS A 335 -16.91 6.14 -8.51
N ALA A 336 -17.18 4.99 -9.09
CA ALA A 336 -16.54 4.53 -10.31
C ALA A 336 -17.31 4.94 -11.56
N ASP A 337 -16.59 5.25 -12.63
CA ASP A 337 -17.14 5.49 -13.96
C ASP A 337 -17.55 4.18 -14.63
N TYR A 338 -16.81 3.10 -14.35
CA TYR A 338 -17.06 1.76 -14.84
C TYR A 338 -16.93 0.74 -13.73
N VAL A 339 -17.75 -0.31 -13.80
CA VAL A 339 -17.77 -1.39 -12.81
C VAL A 339 -17.84 -2.72 -13.56
N GLU A 340 -16.79 -3.55 -13.39
CA GLU A 340 -16.73 -4.85 -14.04
C GLU A 340 -16.45 -5.97 -13.05
N ASN A 341 -17.04 -7.14 -13.29
CA ASN A 341 -16.76 -8.36 -12.57
C ASN A 341 -15.70 -9.16 -13.31
N ILE A 342 -14.58 -9.43 -12.66
CA ILE A 342 -13.46 -10.12 -13.27
C ILE A 342 -12.97 -11.31 -12.44
N SER A 343 -12.24 -12.18 -13.11
CA SER A 343 -11.31 -13.09 -12.46
C SER A 343 -9.92 -12.93 -13.09
N ALA A 344 -9.02 -12.27 -12.39
CA ALA A 344 -7.63 -12.13 -12.82
C ALA A 344 -6.96 -13.52 -13.02
N ARG A 345 -7.42 -14.53 -12.27
CA ARG A 345 -6.92 -15.91 -12.36
C ARG A 345 -7.37 -16.62 -13.64
N THR A 346 -8.64 -16.55 -13.97
CA THR A 346 -9.23 -17.29 -15.11
C THR A 346 -9.25 -16.46 -16.40
N GLY A 347 -9.24 -15.13 -16.31
CA GLY A 347 -9.34 -14.20 -17.42
C GLY A 347 -10.77 -13.74 -17.75
N VAL A 348 -11.76 -14.21 -16.99
CA VAL A 348 -13.15 -13.76 -17.17
C VAL A 348 -13.25 -12.24 -16.96
N GLY A 349 -13.98 -11.53 -17.82
CA GLY A 349 -14.25 -10.10 -17.73
C GLY A 349 -13.09 -9.18 -18.17
N ILE A 350 -11.92 -9.73 -18.52
CA ILE A 350 -10.74 -8.93 -18.90
C ILE A 350 -10.96 -8.16 -20.19
N ASP A 351 -11.61 -8.76 -21.21
CA ASP A 351 -11.84 -8.09 -22.51
C ASP A 351 -12.70 -6.83 -22.31
N LYS A 352 -13.77 -6.94 -21.51
CA LYS A 352 -14.65 -5.80 -21.22
C LYS A 352 -13.93 -4.69 -20.45
N PHE A 353 -13.12 -5.06 -19.46
CA PHE A 353 -12.26 -4.12 -18.76
C PHE A 353 -11.32 -3.36 -19.72
N LEU A 354 -10.72 -4.05 -20.70
CA LEU A 354 -9.85 -3.40 -21.69
C LEU A 354 -10.61 -2.44 -22.60
N GLU A 355 -11.88 -2.75 -22.96
CA GLU A 355 -12.75 -1.83 -23.69
C GLU A 355 -13.02 -0.56 -22.85
N ASP A 356 -13.29 -0.70 -21.54
CA ASP A 356 -13.54 0.45 -20.67
C ASP A 356 -12.30 1.35 -20.51
N VAL A 357 -11.09 0.74 -20.43
CA VAL A 357 -9.82 1.49 -20.46
C VAL A 357 -9.69 2.30 -21.75
N GLN A 358 -10.01 1.69 -22.90
CA GLN A 358 -9.99 2.39 -24.21
C GLN A 358 -10.97 3.55 -24.24
N ASP A 359 -12.17 3.37 -23.70
CA ASP A 359 -13.21 4.40 -23.70
C ASP A 359 -12.79 5.60 -22.82
N ILE A 360 -12.17 5.37 -21.67
CA ILE A 360 -11.61 6.45 -20.83
C ILE A 360 -10.52 7.21 -21.59
N ILE A 361 -9.60 6.50 -22.24
CA ILE A 361 -8.52 7.15 -23.01
C ILE A 361 -9.13 7.97 -24.15
N LEU A 362 -10.12 7.43 -24.86
CA LEU A 362 -10.78 8.12 -25.94
C LEU A 362 -11.51 9.40 -25.46
N LYS A 363 -12.22 9.33 -24.32
CA LYS A 363 -12.91 10.47 -23.70
C LYS A 363 -11.95 11.57 -23.24
N SER A 364 -10.72 11.25 -22.92
CA SER A 364 -9.70 12.22 -22.52
C SER A 364 -9.08 12.97 -23.73
N ARG A 365 -9.40 12.56 -24.96
CA ARG A 365 -8.90 13.15 -26.21
C ARG A 365 -9.83 14.19 -26.78
N ILE A 366 -9.27 15.11 -27.55
CA ILE A 366 -10.01 16.10 -28.30
C ILE A 366 -10.28 15.57 -29.70
N ARG A 367 -11.54 15.61 -30.14
CA ARG A 367 -11.87 15.33 -31.52
C ARG A 367 -11.44 16.48 -32.40
N ILE A 368 -10.64 16.20 -33.41
CA ILE A 368 -10.25 17.18 -34.43
C ILE A 368 -10.87 16.80 -35.79
N GLU A 369 -11.30 17.83 -36.51
CA GLU A 369 -11.69 17.75 -37.92
C GLU A 369 -11.12 18.99 -38.60
N ARG A 370 -9.94 18.85 -39.23
CA ARG A 370 -9.17 19.98 -39.71
C ARG A 370 -8.40 19.63 -41.00
N VAL A 371 -8.28 20.58 -41.90
CA VAL A 371 -7.38 20.49 -43.06
C VAL A 371 -6.05 21.12 -42.72
N PHE A 372 -4.97 20.36 -42.80
CA PHE A 372 -3.62 20.79 -42.54
C PHE A 372 -2.92 21.09 -43.87
N PRO A 373 -2.28 22.25 -44.02
CA PRO A 373 -1.44 22.53 -45.21
C PRO A 373 -0.34 21.48 -45.33
N TYR A 374 0.10 21.20 -46.57
CA TYR A 374 1.20 20.25 -46.82
C TYR A 374 2.51 20.63 -46.15
N SER A 375 2.70 21.93 -45.81
CA SER A 375 3.83 22.43 -45.03
C SER A 375 3.83 21.89 -43.58
N ASP A 376 2.68 21.51 -43.05
CA ASP A 376 2.49 21.07 -41.67
C ASP A 376 2.54 19.51 -41.53
N ALA A 377 3.22 18.86 -42.47
CA ALA A 377 3.34 17.37 -42.45
C ALA A 377 3.90 16.82 -41.14
N GLY A 378 4.71 17.57 -40.40
CA GLY A 378 5.20 17.23 -39.07
C GLY A 378 4.07 17.08 -38.04
N LYS A 379 3.03 17.91 -38.07
CA LYS A 379 1.86 17.79 -37.20
C LYS A 379 1.05 16.56 -37.51
N ILE A 380 0.91 16.22 -38.78
CA ILE A 380 0.20 15.01 -39.22
C ILE A 380 0.93 13.76 -38.76
N GLN A 381 2.28 13.79 -38.79
CA GLN A 381 3.07 12.68 -38.26
C GLN A 381 2.81 12.50 -36.76
N LEU A 382 2.73 13.56 -35.97
CA LEU A 382 2.36 13.49 -34.56
C LEU A 382 0.93 12.97 -34.37
N ILE A 383 -0.01 13.39 -35.22
CA ILE A 383 -1.39 12.90 -35.16
C ILE A 383 -1.45 11.39 -35.47
N ARG A 384 -0.64 10.90 -36.42
CA ARG A 384 -0.55 9.47 -36.74
C ARG A 384 0.09 8.65 -35.61
N GLU A 385 1.08 9.25 -34.94
CA GLU A 385 1.84 8.58 -33.87
C GLU A 385 1.07 8.55 -32.54
N TYR A 386 0.40 9.67 -32.20
CA TYR A 386 -0.22 9.85 -30.89
C TYR A 386 -1.75 9.94 -30.91
N GLY A 387 -2.37 10.08 -32.08
CA GLY A 387 -3.81 10.15 -32.25
C GLY A 387 -4.43 8.85 -32.74
N GLN A 388 -5.76 8.84 -32.73
CA GLN A 388 -6.57 7.82 -33.35
C GLN A 388 -7.26 8.43 -34.57
N LEU A 389 -6.79 8.10 -35.77
CA LEU A 389 -7.36 8.60 -37.01
C LEU A 389 -8.66 7.86 -37.38
N GLU A 390 -9.75 8.62 -37.64
CA GLU A 390 -10.97 8.14 -38.25
C GLU A 390 -10.84 8.17 -39.79
N SER A 391 -10.32 9.27 -40.35
CA SER A 391 -10.06 9.40 -41.78
C SER A 391 -8.92 10.35 -42.06
N GLU A 392 -8.20 10.11 -43.14
CA GLU A 392 -7.16 10.98 -43.69
C GLU A 392 -7.35 11.05 -45.19
N GLU A 393 -7.59 12.25 -45.74
CA GLU A 393 -7.83 12.48 -47.17
C GLU A 393 -6.93 13.59 -47.70
N TYR A 394 -6.30 13.32 -48.83
CA TYR A 394 -5.47 14.30 -49.51
C TYR A 394 -6.34 15.17 -50.46
N THR A 395 -6.42 16.48 -50.15
CA THR A 395 -7.23 17.43 -50.93
C THR A 395 -6.32 18.43 -51.64
N GLN A 396 -6.87 19.28 -52.52
CA GLN A 396 -6.08 20.33 -53.17
C GLN A 396 -5.54 21.37 -52.21
N GLU A 397 -6.19 21.60 -51.08
CA GLU A 397 -5.85 22.61 -50.07
C GLU A 397 -4.93 22.05 -48.98
N GLY A 398 -4.73 20.77 -48.89
CA GLY A 398 -3.93 20.08 -47.86
C GLY A 398 -4.44 18.69 -47.53
N ILE A 399 -4.07 18.24 -46.34
CA ILE A 399 -4.47 16.93 -45.82
C ILE A 399 -5.60 17.11 -44.82
N SER A 400 -6.80 16.63 -45.17
CA SER A 400 -7.95 16.59 -44.25
C SER A 400 -7.82 15.44 -43.28
N VAL A 401 -7.84 15.75 -42.00
CA VAL A 401 -7.68 14.77 -40.92
C VAL A 401 -8.89 14.83 -40.00
N LYS A 402 -9.51 13.68 -39.73
CA LYS A 402 -10.52 13.49 -38.72
C LYS A 402 -10.04 12.42 -37.73
N GLY A 403 -10.18 12.70 -36.46
CA GLY A 403 -9.78 11.74 -35.44
C GLY A 403 -9.74 12.32 -34.04
N TYR A 404 -9.24 11.54 -33.09
CA TYR A 404 -9.08 11.91 -31.70
C TYR A 404 -7.59 12.07 -31.40
N VAL A 405 -7.21 13.19 -30.78
CA VAL A 405 -5.81 13.49 -30.46
C VAL A 405 -5.69 13.93 -29.01
N PRO A 406 -4.53 13.72 -28.37
CA PRO A 406 -4.23 14.33 -27.09
C PRO A 406 -4.33 15.86 -27.19
N ALA A 407 -4.74 16.52 -26.09
CA ALA A 407 -4.97 17.97 -26.06
C ALA A 407 -3.76 18.79 -26.54
N TRP A 408 -2.54 18.35 -26.27
CA TRP A 408 -1.30 19.02 -26.69
C TRP A 408 -0.98 18.89 -28.20
N VAL A 409 -1.60 17.90 -28.89
CA VAL A 409 -1.45 17.74 -30.34
C VAL A 409 -2.51 18.54 -31.08
N GLY A 410 -3.69 18.73 -30.48
CA GLY A 410 -4.86 19.37 -31.10
C GLY A 410 -4.84 20.91 -31.06
N GLY A 411 -3.90 21.50 -30.32
CA GLY A 411 -3.75 22.98 -30.13
C GLY A 411 -3.11 23.71 -31.27
#